data_9f31a3077532718b32a81528165313bc
#
_entry.id   9f31a3077532718b32a81528165313bc
#
_cell.length_a   1.000
_cell.length_b   1.000
_cell.length_c   1.000
_cell.angle_alpha   90.00
_cell.angle_beta   90.00
_cell.angle_gamma   90.00
#
_symmetry.space_group_name_H-M   'P 1'
#
loop_
_entity.id
_entity.type
_entity.pdbx_description
1 polymer ?
#
loop_
_entity_poly.entity_id
_entity_poly.type
_entity_poly.pdbx_seq_one_letter_code
_entity_poly.pdbx_strand_id
1 'polypeptide(L)'
;MQGVLTCWDGRRIILPDVVRWKFQYGCGTPCDSFQLTCLWEPGEADVLAEAVSFTAAQDGETVFTGVVDECERGWDSSGGTLTVAGRGMAARLLDNEALGADYQVATLEDILRDHVAPYGIEVLRQAALPPVPNFSVRTGSSEWQVLYEFCRYYGGLTPRFDRLGRLVLAPWEEGRRLVLGADTAVTALTLRDQRYGVLSQVLVR
;
A
#
# COMPACT_ATOMS: atom_id res chain seq x y z
N MET A 1 -3.02 20.43 1.88
CA MET A 1 -3.33 18.98 1.84
C MET A 1 -4.82 18.81 1.71
N GLN A 2 -5.29 18.03 0.75
CA GLN A 2 -6.70 17.70 0.56
C GLN A 2 -6.87 16.19 0.68
N GLY A 3 -7.82 15.76 1.52
CA GLY A 3 -8.21 14.35 1.64
C GLY A 3 -9.58 14.12 1.01
N VAL A 4 -9.74 13.00 0.33
CA VAL A 4 -11.01 12.57 -0.25
C VAL A 4 -11.25 11.12 0.12
N LEU A 5 -12.42 10.85 0.71
CA LEU A 5 -12.93 9.49 0.91
C LEU A 5 -13.84 9.13 -0.26
N THR A 6 -13.82 7.88 -0.65
CA THR A 6 -14.75 7.35 -1.65
C THR A 6 -15.51 6.19 -1.03
N CYS A 7 -16.84 6.27 -1.06
CA CYS A 7 -17.73 5.24 -0.56
C CYS A 7 -17.86 4.09 -1.56
N TRP A 8 -18.41 2.96 -1.10
CA TRP A 8 -18.64 1.78 -1.94
C TRP A 8 -19.57 2.05 -3.14
N ASP A 9 -20.48 3.02 -3.03
CA ASP A 9 -21.40 3.44 -4.11
C ASP A 9 -20.79 4.49 -5.06
N GLY A 10 -19.52 4.85 -4.85
CA GLY A 10 -18.80 5.85 -5.65
C GLY A 10 -18.97 7.30 -5.19
N ARG A 11 -19.78 7.59 -4.17
CA ARG A 11 -19.86 8.94 -3.58
C ARG A 11 -18.50 9.37 -3.03
N ARG A 12 -18.18 10.63 -3.22
CA ARG A 12 -16.93 11.23 -2.76
C ARG A 12 -17.19 12.22 -1.65
N ILE A 13 -16.47 12.10 -0.56
CA ILE A 13 -16.52 13.00 0.60
C ILE A 13 -15.18 13.73 0.64
N ILE A 14 -15.23 15.04 0.45
CA ILE A 14 -14.04 15.89 0.64
C ILE A 14 -13.90 16.13 2.13
N LEU A 15 -12.77 15.72 2.70
CA LEU A 15 -12.51 15.95 4.12
C LEU A 15 -12.30 17.45 4.38
N PRO A 16 -12.76 17.93 5.56
CA PRO A 16 -12.55 19.32 5.98
C PRO A 16 -11.05 19.64 6.16
N ASP A 17 -10.77 20.80 6.72
CA ASP A 17 -9.42 21.30 6.96
C ASP A 17 -8.58 20.30 7.76
N VAL A 18 -7.52 19.83 7.10
CA VAL A 18 -6.59 18.84 7.65
C VAL A 18 -5.65 19.53 8.62
N VAL A 19 -5.66 19.10 9.88
CA VAL A 19 -4.80 19.64 10.95
C VAL A 19 -3.55 18.79 11.18
N ARG A 20 -3.59 17.50 10.84
CA ARG A 20 -2.45 16.60 10.95
C ARG A 20 -2.54 15.48 9.88
N TRP A 21 -1.39 15.10 9.35
CA TRP A 21 -1.30 13.92 8.49
C TRP A 21 0.01 13.16 8.72
N LYS A 22 -0.02 11.87 8.45
CA LYS A 22 1.14 11.01 8.44
C LYS A 22 0.97 9.98 7.31
N PHE A 23 1.92 9.93 6.39
CA PHE A 23 2.03 8.88 5.38
C PHE A 23 3.33 8.12 5.61
N GLN A 24 3.24 6.80 5.62
CA GLN A 24 4.39 5.91 5.74
C GLN A 24 4.50 5.07 4.47
N TYR A 25 5.66 5.15 3.85
CA TYR A 25 6.03 4.32 2.70
C TYR A 25 7.20 3.43 3.12
N GLY A 26 7.04 2.12 2.96
CA GLY A 26 8.01 1.14 3.40
C GLY A 26 8.66 0.39 2.25
N CYS A 27 9.98 0.44 2.15
CA CYS A 27 10.71 -0.47 1.27
C CYS A 27 10.74 -1.87 1.91
N GLY A 28 10.23 -2.87 1.20
CA GLY A 28 10.14 -4.25 1.70
C GLY A 28 8.96 -4.53 2.63
N THR A 29 8.14 -3.54 2.93
CA THR A 29 6.85 -3.71 3.61
C THR A 29 5.77 -3.76 2.54
N PRO A 30 4.92 -4.77 2.51
CA PRO A 30 3.93 -4.90 1.43
C PRO A 30 2.87 -3.81 1.45
N CYS A 31 2.63 -3.17 2.59
CA CYS A 31 1.55 -2.21 2.74
C CYS A 31 2.03 -0.91 3.40
N ASP A 32 1.90 0.18 2.67
CA ASP A 32 2.04 1.53 3.20
C ASP A 32 0.86 1.86 4.12
N SER A 33 0.96 2.94 4.91
CA SER A 33 -0.12 3.36 5.79
C SER A 33 -0.28 4.87 5.82
N PHE A 34 -1.48 5.29 6.20
CA PHE A 34 -1.81 6.69 6.40
C PHE A 34 -2.62 6.92 7.67
N GLN A 35 -2.48 8.10 8.19
CA GLN A 35 -3.36 8.66 9.22
C GLN A 35 -3.52 10.16 8.94
N LEU A 36 -4.77 10.65 9.00
CA LEU A 36 -5.10 12.03 8.74
C LEU A 36 -6.14 12.46 9.75
N THR A 37 -5.91 13.62 10.39
CA THR A 37 -6.86 14.23 11.33
C THR A 37 -7.32 15.56 10.76
N CYS A 38 -8.63 15.77 10.75
CA CYS A 38 -9.26 17.03 10.33
C CYS A 38 -10.26 17.52 11.37
N LEU A 39 -10.67 18.78 11.23
CA LEU A 39 -11.76 19.32 12.01
C LEU A 39 -13.07 18.63 11.60
N TRP A 40 -13.96 18.45 12.55
CA TRP A 40 -15.20 17.74 12.33
C TRP A 40 -16.37 18.44 13.01
N GLU A 41 -17.50 18.58 12.29
CA GLU A 41 -18.74 19.08 12.84
C GLU A 41 -19.79 17.96 12.94
N PRO A 42 -20.61 17.89 14.02
CA PRO A 42 -21.68 16.91 14.12
C PRO A 42 -22.74 17.12 13.02
N GLY A 43 -23.08 16.08 12.28
CA GLY A 43 -24.14 16.09 11.28
C GLY A 43 -23.87 15.28 10.02
N GLU A 44 -22.60 14.98 9.72
CA GLU A 44 -22.20 14.21 8.53
C GLU A 44 -21.83 12.74 8.83
N ALA A 45 -22.26 12.25 9.98
CA ALA A 45 -21.72 11.02 10.58
C ALA A 45 -21.99 9.73 9.79
N ASP A 46 -23.15 9.60 9.19
CA ASP A 46 -23.59 8.29 8.65
C ASP A 46 -22.84 7.88 7.38
N VAL A 47 -22.37 8.85 6.61
CA VAL A 47 -21.71 8.61 5.32
C VAL A 47 -20.29 8.05 5.49
N LEU A 48 -19.62 8.35 6.62
CA LEU A 48 -18.24 7.89 6.86
C LEU A 48 -18.13 6.37 7.03
N ALA A 49 -19.19 5.73 7.53
CA ALA A 49 -19.22 4.27 7.69
C ALA A 49 -19.18 3.53 6.34
N GLU A 50 -19.50 4.22 5.26
CA GLU A 50 -19.52 3.68 3.90
C GLU A 50 -18.21 3.93 3.13
N ALA A 51 -17.27 4.67 3.72
CA ALA A 51 -15.99 4.99 3.10
C ALA A 51 -15.10 3.75 3.00
N VAL A 52 -14.66 3.44 1.79
CA VAL A 52 -13.84 2.24 1.50
C VAL A 52 -12.46 2.60 0.99
N SER A 53 -12.28 3.78 0.40
CA SER A 53 -10.99 4.21 -0.10
C SER A 53 -10.70 5.67 0.21
N PHE A 54 -9.42 5.99 0.22
CA PHE A 54 -8.88 7.30 0.54
C PHE A 54 -7.88 7.75 -0.50
N THR A 55 -7.93 9.02 -0.86
CA THR A 55 -6.92 9.67 -1.70
C THR A 55 -6.51 10.99 -1.05
N ALA A 56 -5.21 11.21 -0.94
CA ALA A 56 -4.65 12.49 -0.53
C ALA A 56 -3.95 13.19 -1.69
N ALA A 57 -4.16 14.50 -1.80
CA ALA A 57 -3.48 15.33 -2.77
C ALA A 57 -2.87 16.57 -2.13
N GLN A 58 -1.72 16.98 -2.64
CA GLN A 58 -1.05 18.21 -2.26
C GLN A 58 -0.62 18.96 -3.53
N ASP A 59 -0.98 20.23 -3.62
CA ASP A 59 -0.66 21.09 -4.77
C ASP A 59 -1.15 20.50 -6.11
N GLY A 60 -2.30 19.80 -6.08
CA GLY A 60 -2.89 19.14 -7.24
C GLY A 60 -2.31 17.77 -7.58
N GLU A 61 -1.25 17.34 -6.89
CA GLU A 61 -0.64 16.03 -7.07
C GLU A 61 -1.11 15.01 -6.03
N THR A 62 -1.49 13.81 -6.48
CA THR A 62 -1.79 12.70 -5.56
C THR A 62 -0.52 12.27 -4.85
N VAL A 63 -0.58 12.28 -3.52
CA VAL A 63 0.52 11.85 -2.65
C VAL A 63 0.26 10.48 -2.03
N PHE A 64 -1.00 10.07 -1.87
CA PHE A 64 -1.34 8.76 -1.33
C PHE A 64 -2.68 8.27 -1.86
N THR A 65 -2.79 6.97 -2.10
CA THR A 65 -4.05 6.26 -2.39
C THR A 65 -4.07 4.95 -1.61
N GLY A 66 -5.20 4.65 -0.97
CA GLY A 66 -5.32 3.44 -0.17
C GLY A 66 -6.75 3.10 0.24
N VAL A 67 -6.86 2.16 1.15
CA VAL A 67 -8.12 1.69 1.76
C VAL A 67 -8.29 2.30 3.14
N VAL A 68 -9.52 2.57 3.52
CA VAL A 68 -9.87 3.05 4.86
C VAL A 68 -10.05 1.84 5.77
N ASP A 69 -9.31 1.81 6.87
CA ASP A 69 -9.47 0.79 7.91
C ASP A 69 -10.29 1.32 9.08
N GLU A 70 -10.17 2.62 9.40
CA GLU A 70 -10.79 3.21 10.59
C GLU A 70 -11.15 4.68 10.38
N CYS A 71 -12.30 5.07 10.91
CA CYS A 71 -12.74 6.47 11.07
C CYS A 71 -13.12 6.70 12.55
N GLU A 72 -12.29 7.44 13.27
CA GLU A 72 -12.50 7.81 14.67
C GLU A 72 -12.99 9.25 14.79
N ARG A 73 -14.04 9.47 15.57
CA ARG A 73 -14.61 10.80 15.86
C ARG A 73 -14.42 11.13 17.32
N GLY A 74 -13.82 12.28 17.61
CA GLY A 74 -13.59 12.76 18.96
C GLY A 74 -14.19 14.15 19.16
N TRP A 75 -14.63 14.44 20.38
CA TRP A 75 -15.05 15.78 20.82
C TRP A 75 -14.40 16.09 22.16
N ASP A 76 -13.84 17.27 22.25
CA ASP A 76 -13.31 17.82 23.49
C ASP A 76 -13.62 19.32 23.59
N SER A 77 -13.00 19.98 24.55
CA SER A 77 -13.19 21.43 24.77
C SER A 77 -12.70 22.32 23.63
N SER A 78 -11.89 21.79 22.72
CA SER A 78 -11.37 22.49 21.54
C SER A 78 -12.20 22.25 20.28
N GLY A 79 -13.19 21.35 20.33
CA GLY A 79 -14.08 21.05 19.21
C GLY A 79 -14.10 19.61 18.79
N GLY A 80 -14.70 19.35 17.63
CA GLY A 80 -14.77 18.03 17.04
C GLY A 80 -13.58 17.72 16.13
N THR A 81 -13.14 16.49 16.16
CA THR A 81 -12.10 15.97 15.27
C THR A 81 -12.52 14.66 14.62
N LEU A 82 -12.10 14.45 13.38
CA LEU A 82 -12.19 13.19 12.66
C LEU A 82 -10.77 12.71 12.35
N THR A 83 -10.44 11.51 12.78
CA THR A 83 -9.22 10.82 12.37
C THR A 83 -9.58 9.69 11.43
N VAL A 84 -9.02 9.70 10.25
CA VAL A 84 -9.13 8.61 9.25
C VAL A 84 -7.78 7.93 9.16
N ALA A 85 -7.77 6.63 9.30
CA ALA A 85 -6.57 5.80 9.19
C ALA A 85 -6.79 4.63 8.25
N GLY A 86 -5.70 4.14 7.67
CA GLY A 86 -5.77 3.00 6.78
C GLY A 86 -4.43 2.65 6.13
N ARG A 87 -4.53 1.80 5.14
CA ARG A 87 -3.38 1.20 4.47
C ARG A 87 -3.39 1.49 2.97
N GLY A 88 -2.24 1.30 2.32
CA GLY A 88 -2.10 1.35 0.86
C GLY A 88 -2.90 0.24 0.16
N MET A 89 -2.99 0.31 -1.16
CA MET A 89 -3.81 -0.60 -1.98
C MET A 89 -3.39 -2.08 -1.87
N ALA A 90 -2.16 -2.37 -1.43
CA ALA A 90 -1.73 -3.74 -1.15
C ALA A 90 -2.59 -4.44 -0.08
N ALA A 91 -3.28 -3.70 0.79
CA ALA A 91 -4.20 -4.26 1.78
C ALA A 91 -5.28 -5.14 1.14
N ARG A 92 -5.78 -4.78 -0.05
CA ARG A 92 -6.75 -5.59 -0.78
C ARG A 92 -6.26 -6.99 -1.13
N LEU A 93 -4.96 -7.14 -1.34
CA LEU A 93 -4.35 -8.43 -1.65
C LEU A 93 -3.86 -9.17 -0.40
N LEU A 94 -3.56 -8.43 0.68
CA LEU A 94 -3.10 -9.01 1.94
C LEU A 94 -4.25 -9.64 2.74
N ASP A 95 -5.39 -8.98 2.73
CA ASP A 95 -6.54 -9.35 3.57
C ASP A 95 -7.44 -10.42 2.92
N ASN A 96 -7.20 -10.74 1.65
CA ASN A 96 -7.98 -11.73 0.93
C ASN A 96 -7.18 -13.02 0.71
N GLU A 97 -7.80 -14.14 1.05
CA GLU A 97 -7.24 -15.47 0.84
C GLU A 97 -7.41 -15.88 -0.63
N ALA A 98 -6.33 -16.36 -1.23
CA ALA A 98 -6.34 -16.89 -2.57
C ALA A 98 -6.99 -18.30 -2.60
N LEU A 99 -7.78 -18.54 -3.60
CA LEU A 99 -8.29 -19.89 -3.84
C LEU A 99 -7.14 -20.82 -4.24
N GLY A 100 -7.07 -21.99 -3.60
CA GLY A 100 -6.08 -23.01 -3.95
C GLY A 100 -6.22 -23.41 -5.42
N ALA A 101 -5.11 -23.40 -6.15
CA ALA A 101 -5.05 -23.71 -7.57
C ALA A 101 -3.72 -24.35 -7.95
N ASP A 102 -3.75 -25.22 -8.97
CA ASP A 102 -2.56 -25.82 -9.58
C ASP A 102 -2.48 -25.42 -11.05
N TYR A 103 -1.47 -24.62 -11.37
CA TYR A 103 -1.16 -24.23 -12.74
C TYR A 103 -0.13 -25.20 -13.33
N GLN A 104 -0.45 -25.86 -14.43
CA GLN A 104 0.54 -26.66 -15.17
C GLN A 104 1.68 -25.77 -15.68
N VAL A 105 1.31 -24.61 -16.21
CA VAL A 105 2.22 -23.53 -16.57
C VAL A 105 1.56 -22.23 -16.21
N ALA A 106 2.10 -21.52 -15.21
CA ALA A 106 1.62 -20.20 -14.82
C ALA A 106 2.37 -19.11 -15.58
N THR A 107 1.65 -18.18 -16.13
CA THR A 107 2.21 -16.94 -16.69
C THR A 107 1.90 -15.76 -15.76
N LEU A 108 2.62 -14.65 -15.92
CA LEU A 108 2.30 -13.44 -15.17
C LEU A 108 0.87 -12.95 -15.47
N GLU A 109 0.41 -13.14 -16.70
CA GLU A 109 -0.98 -12.82 -17.08
C GLU A 109 -2.00 -13.62 -16.29
N ASP A 110 -1.76 -14.91 -16.08
CA ASP A 110 -2.65 -15.76 -15.30
C ASP A 110 -2.70 -15.28 -13.85
N ILE A 111 -1.54 -15.02 -13.25
CA ILE A 111 -1.45 -14.51 -11.87
C ILE A 111 -2.15 -13.15 -11.73
N LEU A 112 -1.95 -12.23 -12.67
CA LEU A 112 -2.61 -10.92 -12.62
C LEU A 112 -4.12 -11.02 -12.83
N ARG A 113 -4.57 -11.88 -13.74
CA ARG A 113 -5.99 -12.09 -14.01
C ARG A 113 -6.71 -12.69 -12.80
N ASP A 114 -6.12 -13.71 -12.17
CA ASP A 114 -6.77 -14.51 -11.14
C ASP A 114 -6.63 -13.90 -9.74
N HIS A 115 -5.50 -13.23 -9.45
CA HIS A 115 -5.13 -12.79 -8.11
C HIS A 115 -5.07 -11.26 -7.91
N VAL A 116 -5.13 -10.46 -8.99
CA VAL A 116 -5.01 -8.98 -8.89
C VAL A 116 -6.23 -8.28 -9.49
N ALA A 117 -6.63 -8.68 -10.70
CA ALA A 117 -7.72 -8.03 -11.43
C ALA A 117 -9.06 -8.01 -10.68
N PRO A 118 -9.46 -9.06 -9.91
CA PRO A 118 -10.70 -9.04 -9.15
C PRO A 118 -10.80 -7.91 -8.14
N TYR A 119 -9.67 -7.35 -7.70
CA TYR A 119 -9.60 -6.28 -6.70
C TYR A 119 -9.56 -4.87 -7.31
N GLY A 120 -9.70 -4.74 -8.64
CA GLY A 120 -9.73 -3.47 -9.33
C GLY A 120 -8.44 -2.67 -9.24
N ILE A 121 -7.30 -3.36 -9.15
CA ILE A 121 -5.97 -2.75 -9.03
C ILE A 121 -5.39 -2.55 -10.43
N GLU A 122 -5.04 -1.30 -10.76
CA GLU A 122 -4.32 -0.97 -12.00
C GLU A 122 -2.88 -1.48 -11.91
N VAL A 123 -2.38 -2.06 -13.01
CA VAL A 123 -1.03 -2.64 -13.07
C VAL A 123 -0.16 -1.88 -14.05
N LEU A 124 0.99 -1.39 -13.55
CA LEU A 124 2.08 -0.87 -14.38
C LEU A 124 3.12 -1.98 -14.59
N ARG A 125 3.09 -2.56 -15.78
CA ARG A 125 3.98 -3.66 -16.13
C ARG A 125 5.11 -3.18 -17.05
N GLN A 126 6.35 -3.40 -16.62
CA GLN A 126 7.55 -3.12 -17.42
C GLN A 126 8.50 -4.34 -17.50
N ALA A 127 8.15 -5.44 -16.81
CA ALA A 127 8.94 -6.66 -16.83
C ALA A 127 8.18 -7.79 -17.51
N ALA A 128 8.87 -8.55 -18.35
CA ALA A 128 8.43 -9.84 -18.82
C ALA A 128 9.03 -10.90 -17.90
N LEU A 129 8.18 -11.75 -17.31
CA LEU A 129 8.62 -12.87 -16.49
C LEU A 129 8.44 -14.18 -17.28
N PRO A 130 9.36 -15.13 -17.13
CA PRO A 130 9.23 -16.43 -17.78
C PRO A 130 8.01 -17.18 -17.21
N PRO A 131 7.35 -18.03 -18.01
CA PRO A 131 6.33 -18.92 -17.50
C PRO A 131 6.92 -19.94 -16.52
N VAL A 132 6.14 -20.27 -15.50
CA VAL A 132 6.55 -21.16 -14.41
C VAL A 132 5.78 -22.48 -14.50
N PRO A 133 6.44 -23.62 -14.73
CA PRO A 133 5.78 -24.92 -14.74
C PRO A 133 5.43 -25.35 -13.29
N ASN A 134 4.28 -26.01 -13.15
CA ASN A 134 3.82 -26.61 -11.89
C ASN A 134 3.78 -25.62 -10.71
N PHE A 135 3.22 -24.44 -10.95
CA PHE A 135 3.03 -23.44 -9.90
C PHE A 135 1.75 -23.75 -9.12
N SER A 136 1.87 -23.94 -7.79
CA SER A 136 0.75 -24.28 -6.91
C SER A 136 0.46 -23.16 -5.94
N VAL A 137 -0.80 -22.76 -5.84
CA VAL A 137 -1.32 -21.85 -4.82
C VAL A 137 -1.81 -22.66 -3.65
N ARG A 138 -1.21 -22.47 -2.49
CA ARG A 138 -1.55 -23.19 -1.26
C ARG A 138 -2.78 -22.56 -0.59
N THR A 139 -3.66 -23.39 -0.06
CA THR A 139 -4.74 -22.92 0.82
C THR A 139 -4.18 -22.15 2.00
N GLY A 140 -4.80 -21.02 2.35
CA GLY A 140 -4.35 -20.12 3.40
C GLY A 140 -3.33 -19.07 2.95
N SER A 141 -2.91 -19.09 1.67
CA SER A 141 -2.09 -18.01 1.11
C SER A 141 -2.94 -16.78 0.84
N SER A 142 -2.44 -15.58 1.13
CA SER A 142 -3.09 -14.36 0.67
C SER A 142 -2.81 -14.14 -0.82
N GLU A 143 -3.67 -13.36 -1.49
CA GLU A 143 -3.47 -12.96 -2.89
C GLU A 143 -2.12 -12.26 -3.09
N TRP A 144 -1.71 -11.45 -2.11
CA TRP A 144 -0.39 -10.83 -2.11
C TRP A 144 0.74 -11.86 -2.08
N GLN A 145 0.60 -12.90 -1.25
CA GLN A 145 1.63 -13.93 -1.15
C GLN A 145 1.81 -14.67 -2.47
N VAL A 146 0.73 -15.00 -3.16
CA VAL A 146 0.77 -15.64 -4.49
C VAL A 146 1.51 -14.77 -5.50
N LEU A 147 1.12 -13.50 -5.60
CA LEU A 147 1.76 -12.52 -6.49
C LEU A 147 3.26 -12.35 -6.14
N TYR A 148 3.57 -12.20 -4.85
CA TYR A 148 4.92 -11.98 -4.37
C TYR A 148 5.82 -13.19 -4.66
N GLU A 149 5.35 -14.40 -4.36
CA GLU A 149 6.09 -15.64 -4.62
C GLU A 149 6.37 -15.79 -6.11
N PHE A 150 5.36 -15.61 -6.96
CA PHE A 150 5.54 -15.67 -8.42
C PHE A 150 6.56 -14.64 -8.91
N CYS A 151 6.42 -13.39 -8.54
CA CYS A 151 7.31 -12.33 -9.01
C CYS A 151 8.71 -12.44 -8.42
N ARG A 152 8.85 -12.74 -7.13
CA ARG A 152 10.13 -12.72 -6.42
C ARG A 152 10.96 -13.95 -6.69
N TYR A 153 10.37 -15.14 -6.55
CA TYR A 153 11.14 -16.39 -6.67
C TYR A 153 11.41 -16.77 -8.13
N TYR A 154 10.47 -16.51 -9.01
CA TYR A 154 10.61 -16.90 -10.42
C TYR A 154 11.06 -15.77 -11.33
N GLY A 155 10.76 -14.52 -10.97
CA GLY A 155 11.12 -13.34 -11.76
C GLY A 155 12.24 -12.48 -11.20
N GLY A 156 12.66 -12.72 -9.95
CA GLY A 156 13.62 -11.85 -9.24
C GLY A 156 13.12 -10.42 -9.03
N LEU A 157 11.81 -10.19 -9.22
CA LEU A 157 11.16 -8.91 -9.18
C LEU A 157 10.38 -8.74 -7.87
N THR A 158 10.53 -7.60 -7.21
CA THR A 158 9.74 -7.27 -6.03
C THR A 158 8.54 -6.42 -6.43
N PRO A 159 7.30 -6.95 -6.36
CA PRO A 159 6.10 -6.16 -6.62
C PRO A 159 5.96 -5.07 -5.55
N ARG A 160 5.50 -3.89 -5.95
CA ARG A 160 5.29 -2.74 -5.06
C ARG A 160 4.13 -1.88 -5.54
N PHE A 161 3.65 -1.01 -4.68
CA PHE A 161 2.63 -0.03 -5.04
C PHE A 161 3.23 1.36 -5.17
N ASP A 162 2.67 2.18 -6.05
CA ASP A 162 3.00 3.60 -6.16
C ASP A 162 2.00 4.47 -5.39
N ARG A 163 2.26 5.78 -5.31
CA ARG A 163 1.39 6.74 -4.62
C ARG A 163 -0.02 6.85 -5.20
N LEU A 164 -0.22 6.40 -6.45
CA LEU A 164 -1.52 6.35 -7.11
C LEU A 164 -2.28 5.06 -6.80
N GLY A 165 -1.71 4.15 -6.01
CA GLY A 165 -2.30 2.87 -5.67
C GLY A 165 -2.22 1.83 -6.77
N ARG A 166 -1.33 2.01 -7.76
CA ARG A 166 -1.11 1.06 -8.85
C ARG A 166 -0.03 0.05 -8.47
N LEU A 167 -0.25 -1.19 -8.84
CA LEU A 167 0.75 -2.25 -8.71
C LEU A 167 1.86 -2.05 -9.76
N VAL A 168 3.09 -1.87 -9.30
CA VAL A 168 4.26 -1.67 -10.16
C VAL A 168 5.07 -2.94 -10.24
N LEU A 169 5.16 -3.52 -11.44
CA LEU A 169 5.95 -4.70 -11.79
C LEU A 169 7.10 -4.28 -12.70
N ALA A 170 8.06 -3.61 -12.12
CA ALA A 170 9.27 -3.11 -12.79
C ALA A 170 10.47 -3.27 -11.86
N PRO A 171 11.68 -3.45 -12.41
CA PRO A 171 12.90 -3.33 -11.62
C PRO A 171 12.96 -2.00 -10.88
N TRP A 172 13.73 -1.96 -9.79
CA TRP A 172 14.04 -0.68 -9.16
C TRP A 172 14.97 0.10 -10.09
N GLU A 173 14.53 1.30 -10.45
CA GLU A 173 15.41 2.26 -11.10
C GLU A 173 16.30 2.92 -10.03
N GLU A 174 17.55 3.23 -10.38
CA GLU A 174 18.37 4.08 -9.52
C GLU A 174 17.71 5.44 -9.41
N GLY A 175 17.11 5.68 -8.25
CA GLY A 175 16.39 6.92 -7.95
C GLY A 175 17.34 8.10 -7.78
N ARG A 176 16.79 9.28 -7.48
CA ARG A 176 17.57 10.46 -7.13
C ARG A 176 18.47 10.15 -5.93
N ARG A 177 19.77 10.33 -6.11
CA ARG A 177 20.73 10.27 -5.02
C ARG A 177 20.61 11.55 -4.20
N LEU A 178 20.14 11.42 -2.96
CA LEU A 178 20.15 12.51 -1.99
C LEU A 178 21.49 12.49 -1.26
N VAL A 179 22.23 13.57 -1.33
CA VAL A 179 23.49 13.73 -0.57
C VAL A 179 23.21 14.67 0.59
N LEU A 180 23.31 14.14 1.82
CA LEU A 180 23.28 14.96 3.03
C LEU A 180 24.71 15.40 3.32
N GLY A 181 25.00 16.66 3.02
CA GLY A 181 26.32 17.26 3.24
C GLY A 181 26.34 18.24 4.40
N ALA A 182 27.49 18.87 4.62
CA ALA A 182 27.66 19.84 5.69
C ALA A 182 26.70 21.04 5.60
N ASP A 183 26.22 21.37 4.40
CA ASP A 183 25.29 22.47 4.15
C ASP A 183 23.80 22.06 4.30
N THR A 184 23.55 20.81 4.63
CA THR A 184 22.18 20.33 4.85
C THR A 184 21.71 20.68 6.25
N ALA A 185 20.65 21.48 6.38
CA ALA A 185 20.05 21.78 7.68
C ALA A 185 19.40 20.52 8.26
N VAL A 186 20.11 19.87 9.18
CA VAL A 186 19.62 18.69 9.91
C VAL A 186 19.38 19.09 11.36
N THR A 187 18.15 18.94 11.83
CA THR A 187 17.78 19.24 13.23
C THR A 187 18.02 18.06 14.17
N ALA A 188 17.96 16.84 13.65
CA ALA A 188 18.28 15.63 14.40
C ALA A 188 18.69 14.50 13.43
N LEU A 189 19.65 13.69 13.83
CA LEU A 189 20.06 12.47 13.13
C LEU A 189 20.18 11.34 14.15
N THR A 190 19.47 10.24 13.90
CA THR A 190 19.58 9.01 14.68
C THR A 190 20.07 7.90 13.77
N LEU A 191 21.19 7.30 14.10
CA LEU A 191 21.73 6.11 13.45
C LEU A 191 21.45 4.90 14.36
N ARG A 192 20.90 3.83 13.79
CA ARG A 192 20.65 2.58 14.52
C ARG A 192 21.19 1.41 13.73
N ASP A 193 22.17 0.72 14.30
CA ASP A 193 22.68 -0.53 13.77
C ASP A 193 22.01 -1.70 14.48
N GLN A 194 21.17 -2.44 13.74
CA GLN A 194 20.53 -3.66 14.25
C GLN A 194 21.31 -4.86 13.77
N ARG A 195 21.85 -5.62 14.73
CA ARG A 195 22.67 -6.81 14.44
C ARG A 195 21.95 -8.13 14.70
N TYR A 196 20.79 -8.10 15.34
CA TYR A 196 19.97 -9.31 15.48
C TYR A 196 19.36 -9.69 14.13
N GLY A 197 19.25 -10.98 13.86
CA GLY A 197 18.73 -11.48 12.57
C GLY A 197 19.75 -11.48 11.43
N VAL A 198 21.00 -11.07 11.68
CA VAL A 198 22.09 -11.28 10.72
C VAL A 198 22.50 -12.75 10.78
N LEU A 199 22.25 -13.48 9.69
CA LEU A 199 22.63 -14.89 9.55
C LEU A 199 24.09 -14.97 9.11
N SER A 200 24.90 -15.72 9.86
CA SER A 200 26.29 -15.98 9.49
C SER A 200 26.42 -17.07 8.41
N GLN A 201 25.39 -17.93 8.31
CA GLN A 201 25.40 -19.05 7.35
C GLN A 201 23.97 -19.49 7.05
N VAL A 202 23.69 -19.82 5.79
CA VAL A 202 22.43 -20.42 5.33
C VAL A 202 22.76 -21.75 4.67
N LEU A 203 22.14 -22.83 5.13
CA LEU A 203 22.23 -24.14 4.53
C LEU A 203 20.99 -24.37 3.64
N VAL A 204 21.21 -24.53 2.35
CA VAL A 204 20.18 -24.90 1.38
C VAL A 204 20.29 -26.38 1.11
N ARG A 205 19.19 -27.13 1.28
CA ARG A 205 19.07 -28.56 0.95
C ARG A 205 18.18 -28.76 -0.26
#